data_391c91b925ad3f1446b93548b45b9e12
#
_entry.id   391c91b925ad3f1446b93548b45b9e12
#
_cell.length_a   1.000
_cell.length_b   1.000
_cell.length_c   1.000
_cell.angle_alpha   90.00
_cell.angle_beta   90.00
_cell.angle_gamma   90.00
#
_symmetry.space_group_name_H-M   'P 1'
#
loop_
_entity.id
_entity.type
_entity.pdbx_description
1 polymer ?
#
loop_
_entity_poly.entity_id
_entity_poly.type
_entity_poly.pdbx_seq_one_letter_code
_entity_poly.pdbx_strand_id
1 'polypeptide(L)'
;MKNFITIFFSLILAFILCEILLRFFYPQNLVSAFFFQNKDGLYLNKNFGVAKHKSVSNNKVSYYYFTHPHLRVAKKDMNMNLNKIENKILILGTSTHFGWFLDYKETFVGIINDYLKQNKREKTKL
;
A
#
# COMPACT_ATOMS: atom_id res chain seq x y z
N MET A 1 0.69 -9.25 -52.47
CA MET A 1 0.43 -8.07 -51.64
C MET A 1 -0.88 -8.12 -50.87
N LYS A 2 -2.02 -8.47 -51.48
CA LYS A 2 -3.32 -8.51 -50.74
C LYS A 2 -3.30 -9.41 -49.50
N ASN A 3 -2.72 -10.60 -49.58
CA ASN A 3 -2.67 -11.55 -48.47
C ASN A 3 -1.81 -11.03 -47.30
N PHE A 4 -0.75 -10.28 -47.56
CA PHE A 4 0.10 -9.69 -46.51
C PHE A 4 -0.66 -8.61 -45.74
N ILE A 5 -1.41 -7.78 -46.43
CA ILE A 5 -2.23 -6.74 -45.79
C ILE A 5 -3.31 -7.39 -44.90
N THR A 6 -3.98 -8.45 -45.39
CA THR A 6 -4.99 -9.16 -44.60
C THR A 6 -4.39 -9.78 -43.32
N ILE A 7 -3.22 -10.43 -43.42
CA ILE A 7 -2.52 -11.01 -42.27
C ILE A 7 -2.15 -9.92 -41.24
N PHE A 8 -1.63 -8.79 -41.70
CA PHE A 8 -1.25 -7.67 -40.87
C PHE A 8 -2.43 -7.10 -40.06
N PHE A 9 -3.58 -6.85 -40.75
CA PHE A 9 -4.78 -6.37 -40.08
C PHE A 9 -5.37 -7.41 -39.12
N SER A 10 -5.34 -8.70 -39.45
CA SER A 10 -5.78 -9.76 -38.54
C SER A 10 -4.96 -9.82 -37.27
N LEU A 11 -3.64 -9.62 -37.38
CA LEU A 11 -2.74 -9.59 -36.23
C LEU A 11 -3.03 -8.39 -35.31
N ILE A 12 -3.21 -7.20 -35.88
CA ILE A 12 -3.59 -6.01 -35.09
C ILE A 12 -4.91 -6.23 -34.37
N LEU A 13 -5.93 -6.75 -35.09
CA LEU A 13 -7.24 -7.03 -34.49
C LEU A 13 -7.12 -8.05 -33.34
N ALA A 14 -6.31 -9.10 -33.52
CA ALA A 14 -6.06 -10.10 -32.47
C ALA A 14 -5.41 -9.49 -31.22
N PHE A 15 -4.43 -8.59 -31.39
CA PHE A 15 -3.80 -7.88 -30.26
C PHE A 15 -4.80 -6.98 -29.53
N ILE A 16 -5.63 -6.22 -30.26
CA ILE A 16 -6.65 -5.37 -29.65
C ILE A 16 -7.66 -6.21 -28.86
N LEU A 17 -8.13 -7.31 -29.40
CA LEU A 17 -9.05 -8.21 -28.71
C LEU A 17 -8.41 -8.84 -27.47
N CYS A 18 -7.15 -9.26 -27.56
CA CYS A 18 -6.40 -9.80 -26.43
C CYS A 18 -6.26 -8.77 -25.31
N GLU A 19 -5.91 -7.52 -25.63
CA GLU A 19 -5.80 -6.43 -24.66
C GLU A 19 -7.15 -6.12 -23.98
N ILE A 20 -8.25 -6.10 -24.75
CA ILE A 20 -9.59 -5.88 -24.19
C ILE A 20 -9.96 -7.03 -23.25
N LEU A 21 -9.71 -8.27 -23.63
CA LEU A 21 -9.98 -9.45 -22.79
C LEU A 21 -9.15 -9.42 -21.52
N LEU A 22 -7.85 -9.10 -21.61
CA LEU A 22 -6.98 -8.98 -20.46
C LEU A 22 -7.45 -7.89 -19.49
N ARG A 23 -7.84 -6.73 -19.99
CA ARG A 23 -8.38 -5.66 -19.14
C ARG A 23 -9.69 -6.04 -18.47
N PHE A 24 -10.54 -6.81 -19.14
CA PHE A 24 -11.83 -7.23 -18.61
C PHE A 24 -11.69 -8.35 -17.56
N PHE A 25 -10.88 -9.38 -17.85
CA PHE A 25 -10.74 -10.54 -16.97
C PHE A 25 -9.63 -10.39 -15.90
N TYR A 26 -8.64 -9.56 -16.18
CA TYR A 26 -7.50 -9.30 -15.28
C TYR A 26 -7.28 -7.80 -15.13
N PRO A 27 -8.23 -7.07 -14.51
CA PRO A 27 -8.07 -5.64 -14.30
C PRO A 27 -6.81 -5.39 -13.48
N GLN A 28 -5.81 -4.79 -14.10
CA GLN A 28 -4.60 -4.38 -13.42
C GLN A 28 -4.92 -3.11 -12.62
N ASN A 29 -4.94 -3.23 -11.31
CA ASN A 29 -4.97 -2.07 -10.45
C ASN A 29 -3.60 -1.38 -10.53
N LEU A 30 -3.48 -0.41 -11.42
CA LEU A 30 -2.27 0.40 -11.59
C LEU A 30 -1.95 1.21 -10.33
N VAL A 31 -2.96 1.48 -9.50
CA VAL A 31 -2.78 2.11 -8.19
C VAL A 31 -2.76 1.02 -7.12
N SER A 32 -1.66 0.93 -6.38
CA SER A 32 -1.55 0.02 -5.25
C SER A 32 -2.70 0.25 -4.27
N ALA A 33 -3.19 -0.84 -3.63
CA ALA A 33 -4.18 -0.74 -2.55
C ALA A 33 -3.74 0.14 -1.36
N PHE A 34 -2.46 0.51 -1.32
CA PHE A 34 -1.82 1.32 -0.27
C PHE A 34 -1.83 2.82 -0.54
N PHE A 35 -1.84 3.20 -1.82
CA PHE A 35 -1.67 4.58 -2.23
C PHE A 35 -2.89 5.08 -2.98
N PHE A 36 -3.11 6.36 -2.90
CA PHE A 36 -3.97 7.08 -3.83
C PHE A 36 -3.22 8.31 -4.35
N GLN A 37 -3.55 8.73 -5.54
CA GLN A 37 -3.01 9.95 -6.12
C GLN A 37 -3.91 11.13 -5.74
N ASN A 38 -3.32 12.16 -5.14
CA ASN A 38 -4.05 13.38 -4.85
C ASN A 38 -4.22 14.24 -6.13
N LYS A 39 -4.93 15.36 -6.01
CA LYS A 39 -5.18 16.28 -7.14
C LYS A 39 -3.89 16.88 -7.74
N ASP A 40 -2.84 16.96 -6.94
CA ASP A 40 -1.53 17.50 -7.35
C ASP A 40 -0.62 16.42 -7.94
N GLY A 41 -1.13 15.21 -8.15
CA GLY A 41 -0.39 14.09 -8.70
C GLY A 41 0.53 13.36 -7.73
N LEU A 42 0.54 13.75 -6.45
CA LEU A 42 1.35 13.08 -5.43
C LEU A 42 0.70 11.78 -4.98
N TYR A 43 1.52 10.75 -4.77
CA TYR A 43 1.08 9.49 -4.19
C TYR A 43 1.16 9.54 -2.68
N LEU A 44 0.02 9.40 -2.03
CA LEU A 44 -0.11 9.38 -0.57
C LEU A 44 -0.57 8.00 -0.12
N ASN A 45 -0.23 7.63 1.11
CA ASN A 45 -0.81 6.44 1.73
C ASN A 45 -2.32 6.57 1.84
N LYS A 46 -3.02 5.44 1.93
CA LYS A 46 -4.45 5.43 2.23
C LYS A 46 -4.72 6.25 3.50
N ASN A 47 -5.71 7.14 3.43
CA ASN A 47 -5.97 8.08 4.53
C ASN A 47 -6.52 7.38 5.79
N PHE A 48 -7.36 6.36 5.59
CA PHE A 48 -7.94 5.57 6.67
C PHE A 48 -8.32 4.18 6.15
N GLY A 49 -8.23 3.18 7.02
CA GLY A 49 -8.71 1.83 6.73
C GLY A 49 -7.60 0.79 6.65
N VAL A 50 -7.90 -0.30 5.99
CA VAL A 50 -7.02 -1.47 5.90
C VAL A 50 -6.67 -1.74 4.45
N ALA A 51 -5.40 -2.01 4.19
CA ALA A 51 -4.96 -2.58 2.93
C ALA A 51 -4.39 -3.98 3.17
N LYS A 52 -4.62 -4.87 2.21
CA LYS A 52 -4.15 -6.26 2.23
C LYS A 52 -3.15 -6.43 1.11
N HIS A 53 -2.02 -7.02 1.42
CA HIS A 53 -1.03 -7.41 0.42
C HIS A 53 -0.69 -8.89 0.54
N LYS A 54 -0.68 -9.58 -0.59
CA LYS A 54 -0.27 -10.98 -0.69
C LYS A 54 1.07 -11.04 -1.42
N SER A 55 2.09 -11.55 -0.78
CA SER A 55 3.39 -11.79 -1.41
C SER A 55 3.28 -12.94 -2.42
N VAL A 56 3.82 -12.72 -3.61
CA VAL A 56 3.81 -13.73 -4.68
C VAL A 56 4.81 -14.85 -4.37
N SER A 57 5.93 -14.55 -3.71
CA SER A 57 7.01 -15.49 -3.50
C SER A 57 6.71 -16.55 -2.43
N ASN A 58 6.01 -16.17 -1.35
CA ASN A 58 5.77 -17.05 -0.21
C ASN A 58 4.30 -17.14 0.23
N ASN A 59 3.38 -16.61 -0.56
CA ASN A 59 1.96 -16.53 -0.25
C ASN A 59 1.62 -15.84 1.09
N LYS A 60 2.59 -15.22 1.77
CA LYS A 60 2.36 -14.48 3.02
C LYS A 60 1.38 -13.33 2.75
N VAL A 61 0.39 -13.20 3.61
CA VAL A 61 -0.57 -12.10 3.58
C VAL A 61 -0.24 -11.15 4.70
N SER A 62 0.06 -9.90 4.35
CA SER A 62 0.33 -8.82 5.31
C SER A 62 -0.81 -7.80 5.28
N TYR A 63 -1.19 -7.30 6.46
CA TYR A 63 -2.22 -6.30 6.63
C TYR A 63 -1.60 -4.99 7.07
N TYR A 64 -2.03 -3.89 6.46
CA TYR A 64 -1.55 -2.55 6.73
C TYR A 64 -2.73 -1.71 7.20
N TYR A 65 -2.58 -1.12 8.36
CA TYR A 65 -3.61 -0.30 8.99
C TYR A 65 -3.22 1.16 8.90
N PHE A 66 -4.16 2.00 8.50
CA PHE A 66 -3.93 3.42 8.28
C PHE A 66 -4.90 4.25 9.11
N THR A 67 -4.40 5.35 9.65
CA THR A 67 -5.18 6.39 10.34
C THR A 67 -4.90 7.76 9.74
N HIS A 68 -5.75 8.74 10.04
CA HIS A 68 -5.52 10.12 9.65
C HIS A 68 -4.26 10.71 10.28
N PRO A 69 -3.52 11.57 9.55
CA PRO A 69 -3.50 11.80 8.11
C PRO A 69 -2.51 10.86 7.42
N HIS A 70 -2.98 9.82 6.74
CA HIS A 70 -2.16 8.94 5.90
C HIS A 70 -1.04 8.16 6.61
N LEU A 71 -1.16 7.94 7.92
CA LEU A 71 -0.14 7.28 8.71
C LEU A 71 -0.40 5.78 8.84
N ARG A 72 0.66 4.98 8.65
CA ARG A 72 0.63 3.56 8.98
C ARG A 72 0.76 3.38 10.49
N VAL A 73 -0.14 2.59 11.08
CA VAL A 73 -0.21 2.35 12.52
C VAL A 73 -0.45 0.88 12.85
N ALA A 74 -0.34 0.50 14.12
CA ALA A 74 -0.78 -0.80 14.56
C ALA A 74 -2.31 -0.94 14.46
N LYS A 75 -2.82 -2.17 14.30
CA LYS A 75 -4.26 -2.46 14.22
C LYS A 75 -5.06 -1.80 15.34
N LYS A 76 -4.56 -1.88 16.58
CA LYS A 76 -5.21 -1.31 17.77
C LYS A 76 -5.26 0.22 17.79
N ASP A 77 -4.36 0.86 17.05
CA ASP A 77 -4.20 2.31 17.03
C ASP A 77 -4.90 2.96 15.82
N MET A 78 -5.63 2.18 15.01
CA MET A 78 -6.27 2.66 13.77
C MET A 78 -7.28 3.79 14.03
N ASN A 79 -8.03 3.71 15.12
CA ASN A 79 -9.03 4.70 15.52
C ASN A 79 -8.47 5.74 16.52
N MET A 80 -7.16 5.85 16.64
CA MET A 80 -6.51 6.73 17.59
C MET A 80 -6.69 8.20 17.20
N ASN A 81 -7.08 9.01 18.17
CA ASN A 81 -7.09 10.46 18.00
C ASN A 81 -5.71 11.04 18.26
N LEU A 82 -5.00 11.40 17.21
CA LEU A 82 -3.64 11.93 17.28
C LEU A 82 -3.57 13.24 18.10
N ASN A 83 -4.65 14.02 18.17
CA ASN A 83 -4.67 15.28 18.93
C ASN A 83 -4.54 15.07 20.44
N LYS A 84 -4.85 13.86 20.93
CA LYS A 84 -4.75 13.50 22.36
C LYS A 84 -3.37 12.98 22.76
N ILE A 85 -2.41 12.90 21.84
CA ILE A 85 -1.07 12.41 22.09
C ILE A 85 -0.16 13.61 22.28
N GLU A 86 0.47 13.75 23.46
CA GLU A 86 1.39 14.83 23.77
C GLU A 86 2.66 14.79 22.91
N ASN A 87 3.29 13.61 22.89
CA ASN A 87 4.56 13.42 22.17
C ASN A 87 4.33 12.51 20.97
N LYS A 88 4.67 13.00 19.79
CA LYS A 88 4.52 12.30 18.51
C LYS A 88 5.87 12.26 17.82
N ILE A 89 6.24 11.07 17.33
CA ILE A 89 7.39 10.90 16.46
C ILE A 89 6.86 10.46 15.11
N LEU A 90 7.05 11.29 14.09
CA LEU A 90 6.71 10.97 12.71
C LEU A 90 7.97 10.47 12.02
N ILE A 91 7.89 9.27 11.48
CA ILE A 91 8.97 8.66 10.71
C ILE A 91 8.62 8.74 9.23
N LEU A 92 9.45 9.43 8.49
CA LEU A 92 9.38 9.54 7.04
C LEU A 92 10.50 8.71 6.42
N GLY A 93 10.19 8.02 5.33
CA GLY A 93 11.20 7.21 4.67
C GLY A 93 10.69 6.46 3.45
N THR A 94 11.57 5.62 2.92
CA THR A 94 11.30 4.77 1.77
C THR A 94 10.46 3.54 2.13
N SER A 95 10.26 2.63 1.18
CA SER A 95 9.58 1.34 1.38
C SER A 95 10.16 0.51 2.53
N THR A 96 11.47 0.62 2.81
CA THR A 96 12.14 -0.05 3.93
C THR A 96 11.61 0.47 5.27
N HIS A 97 11.51 1.78 5.42
CA HIS A 97 10.96 2.41 6.63
C HIS A 97 9.45 2.15 6.78
N PHE A 98 8.75 2.07 5.65
CA PHE A 98 7.35 1.67 5.64
C PHE A 98 7.17 0.21 6.11
N GLY A 99 8.19 -0.64 5.98
CA GLY A 99 8.14 -2.06 6.31
C GLY A 99 7.30 -2.85 5.31
N TRP A 100 7.62 -2.71 4.02
CA TRP A 100 6.97 -3.46 2.95
C TRP A 100 7.08 -4.97 3.21
N PHE A 101 6.00 -5.71 3.03
CA PHE A 101 5.87 -7.15 3.32
C PHE A 101 5.98 -7.57 4.82
N LEU A 102 6.10 -6.61 5.73
CA LEU A 102 6.16 -6.88 7.17
C LEU A 102 4.85 -6.53 7.86
N ASP A 103 4.49 -7.28 8.87
CA ASP A 103 3.46 -6.86 9.81
C ASP A 103 3.97 -5.69 10.66
N TYR A 104 3.09 -4.84 11.18
CA TYR A 104 3.50 -3.63 11.92
C TYR A 104 4.49 -3.95 13.06
N LYS A 105 4.28 -5.04 13.77
CA LYS A 105 5.15 -5.45 14.88
C LYS A 105 6.58 -5.82 14.46
N GLU A 106 6.74 -6.25 13.21
CA GLU A 106 8.03 -6.65 12.64
C GLU A 106 8.79 -5.44 12.07
N THR A 107 8.12 -4.28 11.95
CA THR A 107 8.77 -3.05 11.49
C THR A 107 9.59 -2.43 12.60
N PHE A 108 10.63 -1.71 12.23
CA PHE A 108 11.44 -0.99 13.22
C PHE A 108 10.59 0.01 14.03
N VAL A 109 9.61 0.65 13.43
CA VAL A 109 8.63 1.53 14.10
C VAL A 109 7.82 0.78 15.15
N GLY A 110 7.36 -0.43 14.80
CA GLY A 110 6.63 -1.29 15.73
C GLY A 110 7.49 -1.71 16.93
N ILE A 111 8.74 -2.10 16.67
CA ILE A 111 9.71 -2.49 17.71
C ILE A 111 9.99 -1.33 18.67
N ILE A 112 10.27 -0.13 18.13
CA ILE A 112 10.50 1.07 18.95
C ILE A 112 9.25 1.44 19.76
N ASN A 113 8.07 1.38 19.17
CA ASN A 113 6.82 1.68 19.87
C ASN A 113 6.57 0.72 21.04
N ASP A 114 6.84 -0.57 20.85
CA ASP A 114 6.72 -1.56 21.92
C ASP A 114 7.78 -1.35 23.02
N TYR A 115 9.02 -1.02 22.65
CA TYR A 115 10.07 -0.66 23.60
C TYR A 115 9.70 0.57 24.45
N LEU A 116 9.19 1.63 23.84
CA LEU A 116 8.75 2.84 24.54
C LEU A 116 7.60 2.55 25.52
N LYS A 117 6.67 1.66 25.15
CA LYS A 117 5.58 1.23 26.03
C LYS A 117 6.09 0.46 27.25
N GLN A 118 6.99 -0.50 27.04
CA GLN A 118 7.57 -1.30 28.11
C GLN A 118 8.33 -0.44 29.14
N ASN A 119 8.97 0.63 28.68
CA ASN A 119 9.69 1.55 29.53
C ASN A 119 8.81 2.67 30.14
N LYS A 120 7.48 2.47 30.23
CA LYS A 120 6.53 3.42 30.82
C LYS A 120 6.52 4.82 30.19
N ARG A 121 7.00 4.96 28.95
CA ARG A 121 6.90 6.20 28.18
C ARG A 121 5.57 6.23 27.41
N GLU A 122 4.47 5.96 28.12
CA GLU A 122 3.12 5.78 27.56
C GLU A 122 2.61 7.00 26.78
N LYS A 123 3.15 8.18 27.04
CA LYS A 123 2.75 9.42 26.39
C LYS A 123 3.38 9.62 25.01
N THR A 124 4.42 8.86 24.67
CA THR A 124 5.07 8.93 23.35
C THR A 124 4.64 7.75 22.51
N LYS A 125 4.10 8.01 21.32
CA LYS A 125 3.74 6.99 20.32
C LYS A 125 4.38 7.29 18.98
N LEU A 126 4.86 6.27 18.34
CA LEU A 126 5.45 6.28 16.99
C LEU A 126 4.42 5.97 15.92
#